data_53975e7d76021fc69121e3575fd3d9cd
#
_entry.id   53975e7d76021fc69121e3575fd3d9cd
#
_cell.length_a   1.000
_cell.length_b   1.000
_cell.length_c   1.000
_cell.angle_alpha   90.00
_cell.angle_beta   90.00
_cell.angle_gamma   90.00
#
_symmetry.space_group_name_H-M   'P 1'
#
loop_
_entity.id
_entity.type
_entity.pdbx_description
1 polymer ?
#
loop_
_entity_poly.entity_id
_entity_poly.type
_entity_poly.pdbx_seq_one_letter_code
_entity_poly.pdbx_strand_id
1 'polypeptide(L)'
;MAANAAQAQRLPDFLKTVAIAEIFPGADRLGPPEGKPMTARAYAGERALGRVYLTSDVVNTRGYSSKPIDVLVGLADNGRIVGARLVEHHEPIVLIGIPQSKVDHFIQGYVGLNFIDSPPRHGAPPPVDIISGATVTLMVIGDSITRSAIAVARAYGVDGAATAGAQAAVPAVAAPARL
;
A
#
# COMPACT_ATOMS: atom_id res chain seq x y z
N MET A 1 22.49 21.91 16.11
CA MET A 1 22.37 20.46 15.82
C MET A 1 20.90 20.09 16.01
N ALA A 2 20.14 20.06 14.93
CA ALA A 2 18.75 19.63 14.97
C ALA A 2 18.74 18.09 15.10
N ALA A 3 18.30 17.59 16.24
CA ALA A 3 18.03 16.18 16.43
C ALA A 3 16.93 15.78 15.44
N ASN A 4 17.29 15.01 14.43
CA ASN A 4 16.37 14.32 13.56
C ASN A 4 15.64 13.31 14.46
N ALA A 5 14.46 13.68 14.98
CA ALA A 5 13.60 12.73 15.66
C ALA A 5 13.28 11.64 14.65
N ALA A 6 13.95 10.51 14.76
CA ALA A 6 13.65 9.33 14.00
C ALA A 6 12.16 9.06 14.23
N GLN A 7 11.35 9.24 13.17
CA GLN A 7 9.94 8.86 13.23
C GLN A 7 9.92 7.39 13.64
N ALA A 8 9.35 7.10 14.79
CA ALA A 8 9.23 5.74 15.28
C ALA A 8 8.50 4.93 14.19
N GLN A 9 9.14 3.89 13.69
CA GLN A 9 8.56 3.02 12.68
C GLN A 9 7.38 2.27 13.29
N ARG A 10 6.21 2.40 12.68
CA ARG A 10 4.94 1.96 13.27
C ARG A 10 4.42 0.66 12.68
N LEU A 11 5.07 0.15 11.62
CA LEU A 11 4.67 -1.10 10.96
C LEU A 11 4.43 -2.27 11.94
N PRO A 12 5.31 -2.54 12.94
CA PRO A 12 5.12 -3.68 13.84
C PRO A 12 3.80 -3.64 14.62
N ASP A 13 3.31 -2.45 14.96
CA ASP A 13 2.09 -2.29 15.74
C ASP A 13 0.85 -2.60 14.91
N PHE A 14 0.82 -2.15 13.67
CA PHE A 14 -0.30 -2.40 12.76
C PHE A 14 -0.38 -3.84 12.27
N LEU A 15 0.76 -4.53 12.13
CA LEU A 15 0.76 -5.94 11.74
C LEU A 15 0.09 -6.86 12.77
N LYS A 16 -0.05 -6.42 14.01
CA LYS A 16 -0.75 -7.17 15.07
C LYS A 16 -2.27 -7.05 14.98
N THR A 17 -2.77 -6.04 14.29
CA THR A 17 -4.20 -5.66 14.29
C THR A 17 -4.94 -6.02 13.01
N VAL A 18 -4.23 -6.38 11.96
CA VAL A 18 -4.79 -6.67 10.63
C VAL A 18 -4.43 -8.08 10.19
N ALA A 19 -5.42 -8.80 9.65
CA ALA A 19 -5.19 -10.15 9.15
C ALA A 19 -4.27 -10.12 7.92
N ILE A 20 -3.31 -11.06 7.86
CA ILE A 20 -2.34 -11.15 6.76
C ILE A 20 -3.05 -11.25 5.40
N ALA A 21 -4.11 -12.04 5.31
CA ALA A 21 -4.87 -12.26 4.08
C ALA A 21 -5.52 -10.99 3.51
N GLU A 22 -5.77 -9.98 4.35
CA GLU A 22 -6.35 -8.70 3.91
C GLU A 22 -5.31 -7.80 3.22
N ILE A 23 -4.03 -7.99 3.54
CA ILE A 23 -2.94 -7.17 3.01
C ILE A 23 -2.15 -7.95 1.96
N PHE A 24 -1.97 -9.22 2.17
CA PHE A 24 -1.22 -10.10 1.27
C PHE A 24 -1.97 -11.43 1.07
N PRO A 25 -2.96 -11.47 0.17
CA PRO A 25 -3.68 -12.70 -0.15
C PRO A 25 -2.71 -13.79 -0.63
N GLY A 26 -2.86 -15.00 -0.09
CA GLY A 26 -2.00 -16.13 -0.40
C GLY A 26 -0.76 -16.27 0.50
N ALA A 27 -0.45 -15.28 1.34
CA ALA A 27 0.56 -15.43 2.37
C ALA A 27 -0.02 -16.08 3.63
N ASP A 28 0.74 -17.00 4.22
CA ASP A 28 0.39 -17.67 5.48
C ASP A 28 1.14 -17.09 6.69
N ARG A 29 2.27 -16.42 6.46
CA ARG A 29 3.05 -15.78 7.52
C ARG A 29 3.81 -14.55 7.02
N LEU A 30 4.15 -13.66 7.97
CA LEU A 30 5.06 -12.55 7.77
C LEU A 30 6.35 -12.78 8.57
N GLY A 31 7.47 -12.43 7.98
CA GLY A 31 8.74 -12.34 8.70
C GLY A 31 8.79 -11.14 9.64
N PRO A 32 9.86 -11.00 10.42
CA PRO A 32 10.04 -9.84 11.27
C PRO A 32 10.16 -8.56 10.43
N PRO A 33 9.58 -7.43 10.90
CA PRO A 33 9.80 -6.14 10.27
C PRO A 33 11.27 -5.74 10.33
N GLU A 34 11.86 -5.44 9.19
CA GLU A 34 13.29 -5.12 9.07
C GLU A 34 13.59 -4.21 7.86
N GLY A 35 14.80 -3.71 7.81
CA GLY A 35 15.35 -2.97 6.68
C GLY A 35 15.03 -1.47 6.66
N LYS A 36 15.46 -0.81 5.58
CA LYS A 36 15.23 0.61 5.31
C LYS A 36 14.84 0.79 3.83
N PRO A 37 13.59 1.15 3.54
CA PRO A 37 12.46 1.34 4.47
C PRO A 37 12.06 0.02 5.17
N MET A 38 11.44 0.12 6.36
CA MET A 38 11.00 -1.05 7.12
C MET A 38 9.89 -1.81 6.39
N THR A 39 10.10 -3.10 6.20
CA THR A 39 9.13 -4.00 5.56
C THR A 39 9.11 -5.36 6.27
N ALA A 40 8.00 -6.07 6.20
CA ALA A 40 7.90 -7.47 6.62
C ALA A 40 7.81 -8.37 5.38
N ARG A 41 8.64 -9.40 5.30
CA ARG A 41 8.62 -10.35 4.19
C ARG A 41 7.39 -11.25 4.27
N ALA A 42 6.64 -11.39 3.20
CA ALA A 42 5.48 -12.26 3.13
C ALA A 42 5.85 -13.63 2.52
N TYR A 43 5.35 -14.70 3.12
CA TYR A 43 5.66 -16.07 2.73
C TYR A 43 4.38 -16.93 2.58
N ALA A 44 4.46 -17.91 1.69
CA ALA A 44 3.58 -19.06 1.64
C ALA A 44 4.46 -20.31 1.83
N GLY A 45 4.38 -20.95 3.00
CA GLY A 45 5.33 -21.97 3.40
C GLY A 45 6.77 -21.43 3.42
N GLU A 46 7.66 -22.05 2.66
CA GLU A 46 9.06 -21.62 2.50
C GLU A 46 9.25 -20.56 1.38
N ARG A 47 8.22 -20.34 0.57
CA ARG A 47 8.31 -19.45 -0.58
C ARG A 47 8.06 -18.00 -0.19
N ALA A 48 9.01 -17.12 -0.49
CA ALA A 48 8.83 -15.67 -0.38
C ALA A 48 7.96 -15.17 -1.53
N LEU A 49 6.97 -14.33 -1.23
CA LEU A 49 6.00 -13.81 -2.19
C LEU A 49 6.15 -12.31 -2.44
N GLY A 50 6.60 -11.56 -1.45
CA GLY A 50 6.71 -10.12 -1.51
C GLY A 50 6.94 -9.50 -0.14
N ARG A 51 6.50 -8.26 0.03
CA ARG A 51 6.70 -7.46 1.24
C ARG A 51 5.44 -6.73 1.64
N VAL A 52 5.28 -6.55 2.94
CA VAL A 52 4.25 -5.69 3.54
C VAL A 52 4.94 -4.51 4.21
N TYR A 53 4.40 -3.32 4.04
CA TYR A 53 4.94 -2.10 4.64
C TYR A 53 3.84 -1.09 4.96
N LEU A 54 4.18 -0.08 5.77
CA LEU A 54 3.33 1.04 6.10
C LEU A 54 3.75 2.26 5.28
N THR A 55 2.80 2.93 4.62
CA THR A 55 3.13 4.06 3.74
C THR A 55 3.86 5.18 4.45
N SER A 56 3.47 5.53 5.68
CA SER A 56 4.10 6.60 6.45
C SER A 56 5.53 6.29 6.93
N ASP A 57 5.91 5.00 7.03
CA ASP A 57 7.29 4.61 7.33
C ASP A 57 8.22 4.74 6.10
N VAL A 58 7.65 4.87 4.90
CA VAL A 58 8.37 4.95 3.63
C VAL A 58 8.39 6.36 3.07
N VAL A 59 7.24 7.06 3.08
CA VAL A 59 7.06 8.40 2.51
C VAL A 59 6.42 9.33 3.52
N ASN A 60 6.88 10.57 3.58
CA ASN A 60 6.37 11.57 4.51
C ASN A 60 5.25 12.40 3.85
N THR A 61 4.17 11.73 3.44
CA THR A 61 2.97 12.40 2.96
C THR A 61 2.02 12.68 4.11
N ARG A 62 1.45 13.89 4.12
CA ARG A 62 0.51 14.33 5.16
C ARG A 62 -0.77 14.79 4.52
N GLY A 63 -1.89 14.43 5.11
CA GLY A 63 -3.20 14.87 4.70
C GLY A 63 -3.51 16.31 5.14
N TYR A 64 -4.76 16.70 5.00
CA TYR A 64 -5.25 18.02 5.38
C TYR A 64 -5.07 18.29 6.90
N SER A 65 -5.16 17.25 7.71
CA SER A 65 -4.91 17.31 9.16
C SER A 65 -3.44 17.56 9.55
N SER A 66 -2.52 17.63 8.58
CA SER A 66 -1.07 17.65 8.77
C SER A 66 -0.49 16.41 9.48
N LYS A 67 -1.32 15.37 9.67
CA LYS A 67 -0.91 14.08 10.21
C LYS A 67 -0.76 13.05 9.11
N PRO A 68 0.03 11.98 9.33
CA PRO A 68 0.15 10.89 8.39
C PRO A 68 -1.21 10.20 8.15
N ILE A 69 -1.38 9.69 6.95
CA ILE A 69 -2.44 8.76 6.61
C ILE A 69 -1.75 7.41 6.40
N ASP A 70 -2.11 6.45 7.24
CA ASP A 70 -1.42 5.18 7.32
C ASP A 70 -2.17 4.11 6.52
N VAL A 71 -1.55 3.63 5.46
CA VAL A 71 -2.02 2.52 4.64
C VAL A 71 -1.01 1.37 4.71
N LEU A 72 -1.47 0.18 5.09
CA LEU A 72 -0.69 -1.04 4.90
C LEU A 72 -0.79 -1.48 3.45
N VAL A 73 0.33 -1.78 2.83
CA VAL A 73 0.41 -2.20 1.43
C VAL A 73 1.18 -3.50 1.32
N GLY A 74 0.62 -4.45 0.59
CA GLY A 74 1.28 -5.67 0.16
C GLY A 74 1.81 -5.50 -1.27
N LEU A 75 3.12 -5.61 -1.44
CA LEU A 75 3.81 -5.52 -2.72
C LEU A 75 4.45 -6.86 -3.05
N ALA A 76 4.00 -7.48 -4.12
CA ALA A 76 4.58 -8.74 -4.61
C ALA A 76 5.97 -8.52 -5.23
N ASP A 77 6.76 -9.58 -5.30
CA ASP A 77 8.12 -9.52 -5.88
C ASP A 77 8.16 -9.19 -7.37
N ASN A 78 7.01 -9.22 -8.05
CA ASN A 78 6.86 -8.74 -9.43
C ASN A 78 6.47 -7.26 -9.53
N GLY A 79 6.46 -6.51 -8.43
CA GLY A 79 6.09 -5.09 -8.40
C GLY A 79 4.60 -4.79 -8.37
N ARG A 80 3.74 -5.80 -8.32
CA ARG A 80 2.29 -5.64 -8.27
C ARG A 80 1.81 -5.41 -6.83
N ILE A 81 0.92 -4.45 -6.64
CA ILE A 81 0.20 -4.29 -5.37
C ILE A 81 -0.83 -5.41 -5.27
N VAL A 82 -0.74 -6.23 -4.23
CA VAL A 82 -1.64 -7.38 -4.00
C VAL A 82 -2.65 -7.14 -2.90
N GLY A 83 -2.44 -6.12 -2.07
CA GLY A 83 -3.38 -5.70 -1.05
C GLY A 83 -3.05 -4.30 -0.55
N ALA A 84 -4.07 -3.61 -0.09
CA ALA A 84 -3.93 -2.29 0.53
C ALA A 84 -5.06 -2.07 1.53
N ARG A 85 -4.75 -1.57 2.72
CA ARG A 85 -5.72 -1.30 3.77
C ARG A 85 -5.38 -0.03 4.55
N LEU A 86 -6.36 0.87 4.66
CA LEU A 86 -6.28 2.03 5.56
C LEU A 86 -6.33 1.53 7.00
N VAL A 87 -5.33 1.89 7.80
CA VAL A 87 -5.22 1.46 9.20
C VAL A 87 -5.33 2.61 10.19
N GLU A 88 -4.89 3.80 9.82
CA GLU A 88 -5.08 5.00 10.64
C GLU A 88 -5.13 6.28 9.80
N HIS A 89 -5.99 7.19 10.17
CA HIS A 89 -6.04 8.55 9.64
C HIS A 89 -6.65 9.52 10.64
N HIS A 90 -6.42 10.81 10.44
CA HIS A 90 -6.98 11.89 11.26
C HIS A 90 -7.67 12.94 10.37
N GLU A 91 -8.15 12.52 9.20
CA GLU A 91 -8.76 13.42 8.22
C GLU A 91 -10.20 13.75 8.59
N PRO A 92 -10.53 15.02 8.89
CA PRO A 92 -11.88 15.42 9.32
C PRO A 92 -12.96 15.05 8.31
N ILE A 93 -12.66 15.17 7.02
CA ILE A 93 -13.63 14.90 5.95
C ILE A 93 -14.04 13.44 5.88
N VAL A 94 -13.11 12.54 6.19
CA VAL A 94 -13.38 11.09 6.26
C VAL A 94 -14.14 10.75 7.51
N LEU A 95 -13.87 11.45 8.62
CA LEU A 95 -14.54 11.18 9.90
C LEU A 95 -16.02 11.61 9.91
N ILE A 96 -16.40 12.66 9.19
CA ILE A 96 -17.73 13.27 9.24
C ILE A 96 -18.42 13.45 7.88
N GLY A 97 -17.72 13.30 6.76
CA GLY A 97 -18.24 13.66 5.45
C GLY A 97 -18.39 12.53 4.46
N ILE A 98 -17.59 11.45 4.56
CA ILE A 98 -17.56 10.36 3.57
C ILE A 98 -17.61 9.02 4.30
N PRO A 99 -18.46 8.08 3.84
CA PRO A 99 -18.44 6.72 4.37
C PRO A 99 -17.08 6.07 4.21
N GLN A 100 -16.60 5.42 5.26
CA GLN A 100 -15.33 4.67 5.25
C GLN A 100 -15.26 3.67 4.08
N SER A 101 -16.38 3.02 3.75
CA SER A 101 -16.48 2.07 2.64
C SER A 101 -16.09 2.67 1.28
N LYS A 102 -16.32 3.96 1.07
CA LYS A 102 -15.91 4.64 -0.17
C LYS A 102 -14.39 4.87 -0.22
N VAL A 103 -13.79 5.20 0.92
CA VAL A 103 -12.35 5.34 1.04
C VAL A 103 -11.67 3.99 0.84
N ASP A 104 -12.20 2.94 1.45
CA ASP A 104 -11.71 1.57 1.28
C ASP A 104 -11.83 1.13 -0.18
N HIS A 105 -12.94 1.42 -0.85
CA HIS A 105 -13.13 1.13 -2.27
C HIS A 105 -12.09 1.86 -3.14
N PHE A 106 -11.82 3.12 -2.86
CA PHE A 106 -10.78 3.89 -3.54
C PHE A 106 -9.41 3.23 -3.39
N ILE A 107 -9.04 2.84 -2.16
CA ILE A 107 -7.76 2.17 -1.87
C ILE A 107 -7.68 0.82 -2.58
N GLN A 108 -8.77 0.05 -2.59
CA GLN A 108 -8.82 -1.24 -3.30
C GLN A 108 -8.61 -1.09 -4.82
N GLY A 109 -8.90 0.05 -5.40
CA GLY A 109 -8.61 0.34 -6.81
C GLY A 109 -7.11 0.32 -7.17
N TYR A 110 -6.23 0.43 -6.19
CA TYR A 110 -4.77 0.30 -6.38
C TYR A 110 -4.29 -1.16 -6.40
N VAL A 111 -5.09 -2.09 -5.92
CA VAL A 111 -4.77 -3.53 -5.94
C VAL A 111 -4.77 -4.02 -7.39
N GLY A 112 -3.72 -4.71 -7.76
CA GLY A 112 -3.49 -5.19 -9.12
C GLY A 112 -2.63 -4.26 -9.97
N LEU A 113 -2.41 -3.01 -9.57
CA LEU A 113 -1.56 -2.07 -10.30
C LEU A 113 -0.08 -2.36 -10.07
N ASN A 114 0.72 -2.04 -11.09
CA ASN A 114 2.17 -2.16 -11.05
C ASN A 114 2.80 -0.83 -11.50
N PHE A 115 3.35 -0.10 -10.55
CA PHE A 115 3.99 1.19 -10.82
C PHE A 115 5.47 1.08 -11.21
N ILE A 116 6.03 -0.14 -11.21
CA ILE A 116 7.41 -0.40 -11.62
C ILE A 116 7.48 -0.49 -13.14
N ASP A 117 6.57 -1.28 -13.74
CA ASP A 117 6.50 -1.45 -15.20
C ASP A 117 5.89 -0.21 -15.88
N SER A 118 4.96 0.45 -15.20
CA SER A 118 4.25 1.62 -15.72
C SER A 118 4.19 2.72 -14.67
N PRO A 119 5.31 3.41 -14.40
CA PRO A 119 5.32 4.50 -13.44
C PRO A 119 4.39 5.63 -13.90
N PRO A 120 3.62 6.23 -12.98
CA PRO A 120 2.74 7.34 -13.33
C PRO A 120 3.57 8.54 -13.82
N ARG A 121 3.07 9.23 -14.84
CA ARG A 121 3.67 10.49 -15.29
C ARG A 121 3.48 11.55 -14.22
N HIS A 122 4.45 12.43 -14.07
CA HIS A 122 4.34 13.57 -13.15
C HIS A 122 3.08 14.40 -13.48
N GLY A 123 2.23 14.61 -12.47
CA GLY A 123 0.96 15.33 -12.64
C GLY A 123 -0.17 14.51 -13.28
N ALA A 124 0.04 13.21 -13.54
CA ALA A 124 -1.05 12.35 -13.99
C ALA A 124 -2.14 12.23 -12.91
N PRO A 125 -3.42 12.17 -13.29
CA PRO A 125 -4.49 11.90 -12.34
C PRO A 125 -4.29 10.50 -11.72
N PRO A 126 -4.80 10.27 -10.50
CA PRO A 126 -4.75 8.94 -9.91
C PRO A 126 -5.46 7.93 -10.83
N PRO A 127 -4.99 6.68 -10.86
CA PRO A 127 -5.57 5.64 -11.71
C PRO A 127 -6.94 5.14 -11.23
N VAL A 128 -7.51 5.81 -10.25
CA VAL A 128 -8.78 5.46 -9.59
C VAL A 128 -9.67 6.70 -9.53
N ASP A 129 -10.96 6.53 -9.70
CA ASP A 129 -11.92 7.63 -9.67
C ASP A 129 -11.94 8.33 -8.31
N ILE A 130 -11.82 9.65 -8.35
CA ILE A 130 -11.86 10.48 -7.14
C ILE A 130 -13.31 10.68 -6.69
N ILE A 131 -13.55 10.48 -5.41
CA ILE A 131 -14.84 10.74 -4.79
C ILE A 131 -15.01 12.24 -4.55
N SER A 132 -16.09 12.80 -5.06
CA SER A 132 -16.42 14.21 -4.83
C SER A 132 -16.54 14.53 -3.32
N GLY A 133 -15.92 15.61 -2.90
CA GLY A 133 -15.90 16.07 -1.52
C GLY A 133 -14.69 15.62 -0.68
N ALA A 134 -13.87 14.68 -1.16
CA ALA A 134 -12.65 14.23 -0.47
C ALA A 134 -11.41 14.26 -1.36
N THR A 135 -11.43 15.05 -2.40
CA THR A 135 -10.40 15.05 -3.46
C THR A 135 -8.98 15.14 -2.90
N VAL A 136 -8.71 16.08 -1.99
CA VAL A 136 -7.37 16.28 -1.44
C VAL A 136 -6.91 15.07 -0.63
N THR A 137 -7.75 14.56 0.26
CA THR A 137 -7.42 13.40 1.09
C THR A 137 -7.17 12.16 0.24
N LEU A 138 -8.00 11.91 -0.77
CA LEU A 138 -7.84 10.76 -1.67
C LEU A 138 -6.59 10.91 -2.57
N MET A 139 -6.27 12.12 -3.02
CA MET A 139 -5.02 12.36 -3.76
C MET A 139 -3.79 12.08 -2.89
N VAL A 140 -3.81 12.49 -1.63
CA VAL A 140 -2.72 12.20 -0.67
C VAL A 140 -2.58 10.70 -0.41
N ILE A 141 -3.69 9.98 -0.22
CA ILE A 141 -3.68 8.52 -0.07
C ILE A 141 -3.08 7.86 -1.31
N GLY A 142 -3.56 8.24 -2.50
CA GLY A 142 -3.07 7.70 -3.76
C GLY A 142 -1.60 7.97 -4.02
N ASP A 143 -1.14 9.20 -3.76
CA ASP A 143 0.28 9.58 -3.85
C ASP A 143 1.14 8.76 -2.87
N SER A 144 0.66 8.58 -1.64
CA SER A 144 1.35 7.78 -0.63
C SER A 144 1.53 6.33 -1.06
N ILE A 145 0.47 5.70 -1.58
CA ILE A 145 0.52 4.31 -2.07
C ILE A 145 1.49 4.20 -3.25
N THR A 146 1.36 5.07 -4.23
CA THR A 146 2.16 5.04 -5.46
C THR A 146 3.65 5.26 -5.17
N ARG A 147 3.98 6.33 -4.44
CA ARG A 147 5.37 6.68 -4.14
C ARG A 147 6.03 5.67 -3.21
N SER A 148 5.32 5.16 -2.23
CA SER A 148 5.86 4.14 -1.32
C SER A 148 6.10 2.82 -2.05
N ALA A 149 5.21 2.39 -2.94
CA ALA A 149 5.42 1.19 -3.75
C ALA A 149 6.69 1.29 -4.61
N ILE A 150 6.89 2.43 -5.29
CA ILE A 150 8.09 2.68 -6.08
C ILE A 150 9.35 2.71 -5.19
N ALA A 151 9.28 3.37 -4.03
CA ALA A 151 10.42 3.47 -3.12
C ALA A 151 10.83 2.11 -2.54
N VAL A 152 9.87 1.29 -2.11
CA VAL A 152 10.13 -0.07 -1.62
C VAL A 152 10.67 -0.95 -2.73
N ALA A 153 10.08 -0.90 -3.93
CA ALA A 153 10.56 -1.67 -5.06
C ALA A 153 12.02 -1.35 -5.39
N ARG A 154 12.38 -0.08 -5.45
CA ARG A 154 13.77 0.35 -5.69
C ARG A 154 14.74 -0.07 -4.58
N ALA A 155 14.31 0.07 -3.32
CA ALA A 155 15.16 -0.26 -2.17
C ALA A 155 15.50 -1.76 -2.10
N TYR A 156 14.59 -2.60 -2.57
CA TYR A 156 14.72 -4.06 -2.49
C TYR A 156 14.94 -4.76 -3.83
N GLY A 157 15.21 -4.00 -4.89
CA GLY A 157 15.51 -4.55 -6.20
C GLY A 157 14.35 -5.34 -6.81
N VAL A 158 13.12 -4.89 -6.57
CA VAL A 158 11.92 -5.46 -7.21
C VAL A 158 11.87 -4.93 -8.63
N ASP A 159 12.40 -5.71 -9.56
CA ASP A 159 12.33 -5.40 -11.00
C ASP A 159 11.18 -6.16 -11.61
N GLY A 160 10.30 -5.49 -12.32
CA GLY A 160 9.15 -6.10 -13.01
C GLY A 160 9.54 -7.22 -14.00
N ALA A 161 10.82 -7.32 -14.34
CA ALA A 161 11.36 -8.33 -15.26
C ALA A 161 11.87 -9.61 -14.57
N ALA A 162 11.98 -9.67 -13.23
CA ALA A 162 12.81 -10.70 -12.59
C ALA A 162 12.10 -12.02 -12.26
N THR A 163 10.82 -12.20 -12.55
CA THR A 163 10.13 -13.47 -12.25
C THR A 163 9.10 -13.90 -13.30
N ALA A 164 9.56 -14.09 -14.53
CA ALA A 164 8.78 -14.87 -15.51
C ALA A 164 8.64 -16.38 -15.13
N GLY A 165 9.11 -16.76 -13.94
CA GLY A 165 9.18 -18.15 -13.48
C GLY A 165 8.29 -18.56 -12.32
N ALA A 166 7.51 -17.64 -11.72
CA ALA A 166 6.72 -17.96 -10.53
C ALA A 166 5.31 -17.37 -10.59
N GLN A 167 4.58 -17.66 -11.65
CA GLN A 167 3.14 -17.44 -11.71
C GLN A 167 2.43 -18.49 -10.87
N ALA A 168 2.26 -18.24 -9.57
CA ALA A 168 1.15 -18.82 -8.86
C ALA A 168 -0.06 -17.92 -9.17
N ALA A 169 -1.06 -18.48 -9.80
CA ALA A 169 -2.31 -17.81 -10.12
C ALA A 169 -2.91 -17.22 -8.84
N VAL A 170 -2.98 -15.90 -8.77
CA VAL A 170 -3.90 -15.24 -7.87
C VAL A 170 -5.30 -15.51 -8.48
N PRO A 171 -6.23 -16.15 -7.76
CA PRO A 171 -7.58 -16.33 -8.30
C PRO A 171 -8.13 -14.94 -8.61
N ALA A 172 -8.52 -14.74 -9.86
CA ALA A 172 -9.22 -13.54 -10.28
C ALA A 172 -10.48 -13.42 -9.42
N VAL A 173 -10.55 -12.38 -8.61
CA VAL A 173 -11.82 -12.00 -7.98
C VAL A 173 -12.73 -11.60 -9.13
N ALA A 174 -13.77 -12.42 -9.35
CA ALA A 174 -14.76 -12.18 -10.38
C ALA A 174 -15.37 -10.79 -10.18
N ALA A 175 -15.27 -9.96 -11.22
CA ALA A 175 -15.96 -8.70 -11.24
C ALA A 175 -17.48 -8.96 -11.12
N PRO A 176 -18.22 -8.18 -10.30
CA PRO A 176 -19.68 -8.33 -10.24
C PRO A 176 -20.25 -8.01 -11.61
N ALA A 177 -21.09 -8.92 -12.10
CA ALA A 177 -21.82 -8.74 -13.35
C ALA A 177 -22.65 -7.46 -13.28
N ARG A 178 -22.53 -6.62 -14.30
CA ARG A 178 -23.41 -5.47 -14.49
C ARG A 178 -24.80 -5.99 -14.88
N LEU A 179 -25.80 -5.65 -14.11
CA LEU A 179 -27.19 -5.62 -14.55
C LEU A 179 -27.47 -4.28 -15.18
#